data_c81067c234f5231633e469c5b2483c62
#
_entry.id   c81067c234f5231633e469c5b2483c62
#
_cell.length_a   1.000
_cell.length_b   1.000
_cell.length_c   1.000
_cell.angle_alpha   90.00
_cell.angle_beta   90.00
_cell.angle_gamma   90.00
#
_symmetry.space_group_name_H-M   'P 1'
#
loop_
_entity.id
_entity.type
_entity.pdbx_description
1 polymer ?
#
loop_
_entity_poly.entity_id
_entity_poly.type
_entity_poly.pdbx_seq_one_letter_code
_entity_poly.pdbx_strand_id
1 'polypeptide(L)'
;MIHPIPPGTRDVLPDEMRELRRLQRALLEVFEGRGYGEVATPALEYDKVLTRDDGRSDHAAYRFFDESGDLLALRSEMTVPIARLVATRYAQVQPPHRLCYLAGAYRPVSPQRGERREFLQAGVELIGAPEDEGTVEVIDVLETALDAAELGSAVIGLGDADLYRDLLVELGVEEKARDSVLARLAAHDLVGLEAELAAAGVGDEQVAACLSLSQLRGGPEVLERAREHGAEAVGRAADRLTGIYEALGSRPGAQRVQFDFGLLRDLSYYNGPILEVYDPALGHVLGGGGRYDGLMERFGLDLSAAGFALDLGRVHVAQIEERRRGEERQ
;
A
#
# COMPACT_ATOMS: atom_id res chain seq x y z
N MET A 1 6.35 38.03 18.08
CA MET A 1 5.82 36.74 18.56
C MET A 1 6.16 35.70 17.52
N ILE A 2 6.87 34.63 17.86
CA ILE A 2 7.16 33.53 16.91
C ILE A 2 6.00 32.56 17.01
N HIS A 3 5.30 32.33 15.89
CA HIS A 3 4.24 31.33 15.83
C HIS A 3 4.85 30.01 15.36
N PRO A 4 4.84 28.97 16.21
CA PRO A 4 5.31 27.65 15.81
C PRO A 4 4.35 27.03 14.78
N ILE A 5 4.89 26.21 13.90
CA ILE A 5 4.08 25.38 12.99
C ILE A 5 3.43 24.22 13.77
N PRO A 6 2.27 23.68 13.32
CA PRO A 6 1.65 22.54 13.96
C PRO A 6 2.56 21.32 14.04
N PRO A 7 2.55 20.54 15.14
CA PRO A 7 3.31 19.30 15.22
C PRO A 7 2.95 18.34 14.08
N GLY A 8 3.98 17.71 13.48
CA GLY A 8 3.79 16.81 12.33
C GLY A 8 3.66 17.52 10.98
N THR A 9 3.84 18.84 10.94
CA THR A 9 4.02 19.62 9.71
C THR A 9 5.44 20.22 9.67
N ARG A 10 5.88 20.67 8.50
CA ARG A 10 7.17 21.32 8.33
C ARG A 10 7.20 22.29 7.16
N ASP A 11 8.08 23.25 7.23
CA ASP A 11 8.44 24.06 6.08
C ASP A 11 9.48 23.31 5.22
N VAL A 12 9.41 23.47 3.91
CA VAL A 12 10.39 22.96 2.95
C VAL A 12 11.17 24.15 2.39
N LEU A 13 12.48 24.15 2.59
CA LEU A 13 13.34 25.26 2.18
C LEU A 13 13.74 25.12 0.70
N PRO A 14 14.26 26.20 0.05
CA PRO A 14 14.48 26.23 -1.40
C PRO A 14 15.38 25.12 -1.95
N ASP A 15 16.40 24.71 -1.22
CA ASP A 15 17.35 23.67 -1.67
C ASP A 15 16.65 22.31 -1.71
N GLU A 16 16.01 21.92 -0.62
CA GLU A 16 15.22 20.70 -0.54
C GLU A 16 14.06 20.71 -1.53
N MET A 17 13.41 21.87 -1.72
CA MET A 17 12.31 21.99 -2.68
C MET A 17 12.79 21.75 -4.11
N ARG A 18 14.02 22.14 -4.47
CA ARG A 18 14.59 21.82 -5.79
C ARG A 18 14.83 20.33 -5.97
N GLU A 19 15.27 19.62 -4.93
CA GLU A 19 15.47 18.16 -4.96
C GLU A 19 14.15 17.44 -5.08
N LEU A 20 13.15 17.79 -4.27
CA LEU A 20 11.81 17.24 -4.37
C LEU A 20 11.17 17.49 -5.76
N ARG A 21 11.39 18.65 -6.37
CA ARG A 21 10.89 18.94 -7.72
C ARG A 21 11.58 18.12 -8.81
N ARG A 22 12.86 17.76 -8.63
CA ARG A 22 13.53 16.82 -9.55
C ARG A 22 12.93 15.42 -9.43
N LEU A 23 12.75 14.93 -8.20
CA LEU A 23 12.11 13.64 -7.93
C LEU A 23 10.70 13.57 -8.52
N GLN A 24 9.88 14.60 -8.27
CA GLN A 24 8.51 14.68 -8.82
C GLN A 24 8.51 14.56 -10.34
N ARG A 25 9.39 15.30 -11.02
CA ARG A 25 9.49 15.24 -12.49
C ARG A 25 9.93 13.88 -12.98
N ALA A 26 10.94 13.28 -12.37
CA ALA A 26 11.42 11.97 -12.76
C ALA A 26 10.33 10.90 -12.64
N LEU A 27 9.53 10.92 -11.57
CA LEU A 27 8.43 9.98 -11.38
C LEU A 27 7.29 10.21 -12.40
N LEU A 28 6.89 11.46 -12.63
CA LEU A 28 5.85 11.78 -13.63
C LEU A 28 6.29 11.38 -15.04
N GLU A 29 7.55 11.63 -15.44
CA GLU A 29 8.10 11.20 -16.72
C GLU A 29 8.03 9.67 -16.91
N VAL A 30 8.28 8.90 -15.85
CA VAL A 30 8.09 7.44 -15.86
C VAL A 30 6.62 7.08 -16.08
N PHE A 31 5.72 7.67 -15.32
CA PHE A 31 4.29 7.33 -15.38
C PHE A 31 3.70 7.69 -16.75
N GLU A 32 3.96 8.91 -17.25
CA GLU A 32 3.52 9.34 -18.57
C GLU A 32 4.14 8.50 -19.69
N GLY A 33 5.42 8.15 -19.57
CA GLY A 33 6.13 7.28 -20.51
C GLY A 33 5.56 5.86 -20.59
N ARG A 34 4.85 5.43 -19.53
CA ARG A 34 4.11 4.16 -19.48
C ARG A 34 2.62 4.31 -19.85
N GLY A 35 2.21 5.50 -20.33
CA GLY A 35 0.85 5.76 -20.80
C GLY A 35 -0.15 6.13 -19.70
N TYR A 36 0.31 6.49 -18.48
CA TYR A 36 -0.55 6.98 -17.41
C TYR A 36 -0.79 8.48 -17.58
N GLY A 37 -2.06 8.87 -17.55
CA GLY A 37 -2.46 10.29 -17.57
C GLY A 37 -2.53 10.88 -16.18
N GLU A 38 -1.92 12.06 -15.97
CA GLU A 38 -1.99 12.74 -14.68
C GLU A 38 -3.41 13.26 -14.40
N VAL A 39 -3.89 12.98 -13.18
CA VAL A 39 -5.18 13.48 -12.69
C VAL A 39 -5.01 14.22 -11.37
N ALA A 40 -5.89 15.19 -11.14
CA ALA A 40 -6.01 15.90 -9.88
C ALA A 40 -7.44 15.77 -9.33
N THR A 41 -7.56 15.30 -8.10
CA THR A 41 -8.83 15.32 -7.36
C THR A 41 -8.80 16.44 -6.31
N PRO A 42 -9.96 16.95 -5.86
CA PRO A 42 -10.00 17.91 -4.76
C PRO A 42 -9.34 17.35 -3.49
N ALA A 43 -8.69 18.22 -2.70
CA ALA A 43 -8.21 17.84 -1.38
C ALA A 43 -9.35 17.61 -0.38
N LEU A 44 -10.51 18.21 -0.65
CA LEU A 44 -11.74 18.10 0.11
C LEU A 44 -12.66 17.08 -0.53
N GLU A 45 -13.09 16.10 0.23
CA GLU A 45 -14.09 15.11 -0.17
C GLU A 45 -15.25 15.15 0.81
N TYR A 46 -16.44 14.72 0.38
CA TYR A 46 -17.49 14.40 1.35
C TYR A 46 -17.04 13.23 2.22
N ASP A 47 -17.21 13.33 3.54
CA ASP A 47 -16.79 12.29 4.47
C ASP A 47 -17.33 10.90 4.10
N LYS A 48 -18.58 10.84 3.61
CA LYS A 48 -19.21 9.61 3.12
C LYS A 48 -18.49 8.93 1.94
N VAL A 49 -17.66 9.67 1.19
CA VAL A 49 -16.85 9.09 0.10
C VAL A 49 -15.66 8.34 0.68
N LEU A 50 -15.07 8.87 1.76
CA LEU A 50 -13.90 8.28 2.44
C LEU A 50 -14.29 7.24 3.51
N THR A 51 -15.55 7.23 3.95
CA THR A 51 -16.08 6.32 4.97
C THR A 51 -16.71 5.10 4.30
N ARG A 52 -16.46 3.91 4.83
CA ARG A 52 -17.06 2.64 4.36
C ARG A 52 -18.56 2.59 4.70
N ASP A 53 -19.26 1.65 4.06
CA ASP A 53 -20.70 1.43 4.30
C ASP A 53 -21.02 1.04 5.76
N ASP A 54 -20.05 0.43 6.47
CA ASP A 54 -20.14 0.11 7.89
C ASP A 54 -19.86 1.32 8.82
N GLY A 55 -19.64 2.51 8.27
CA GLY A 55 -19.33 3.73 9.00
C GLY A 55 -17.88 3.84 9.47
N ARG A 56 -17.04 2.87 9.16
CA ARG A 56 -15.60 2.90 9.49
C ARG A 56 -14.83 3.61 8.36
N SER A 57 -13.73 4.24 8.71
CA SER A 57 -12.77 4.81 7.77
C SER A 57 -11.44 4.10 7.94
N ASP A 58 -10.82 3.67 6.85
CA ASP A 58 -9.52 2.99 6.88
C ASP A 58 -8.42 3.87 7.48
N HIS A 59 -8.59 5.19 7.39
CA HIS A 59 -7.72 6.15 8.07
C HIS A 59 -8.51 7.20 8.82
N ALA A 60 -7.98 7.63 9.96
CA ALA A 60 -8.46 8.83 10.62
C ALA A 60 -8.34 10.03 9.64
N ALA A 61 -9.37 10.87 9.58
CA ALA A 61 -9.43 12.02 8.69
C ALA A 61 -9.63 13.33 9.47
N TYR A 62 -9.13 14.42 8.93
CA TYR A 62 -9.50 15.77 9.38
C TYR A 62 -10.88 16.11 8.83
N ARG A 63 -11.87 16.23 9.71
CA ARG A 63 -13.27 16.47 9.39
C ARG A 63 -13.70 17.88 9.79
N PHE A 64 -14.57 18.49 9.00
CA PHE A 64 -15.17 19.80 9.27
C PHE A 64 -16.47 19.95 8.52
N PHE A 65 -17.30 20.90 8.91
CA PHE A 65 -18.53 21.24 8.21
C PHE A 65 -18.28 22.41 7.26
N ASP A 66 -18.87 22.33 6.06
CA ASP A 66 -18.94 23.48 5.17
C ASP A 66 -20.05 24.46 5.54
N GLU A 67 -20.21 25.51 4.74
CA GLU A 67 -21.23 26.56 4.98
C GLU A 67 -22.68 26.05 4.81
N SER A 68 -22.87 24.94 4.11
CA SER A 68 -24.16 24.27 3.90
C SER A 68 -24.50 23.27 4.99
N GLY A 69 -23.55 22.97 5.87
CA GLY A 69 -23.66 21.98 6.94
C GLY A 69 -23.31 20.56 6.51
N ASP A 70 -22.73 20.38 5.32
CA ASP A 70 -22.24 19.09 4.86
C ASP A 70 -20.93 18.73 5.56
N LEU A 71 -20.79 17.46 5.94
CA LEU A 71 -19.57 16.94 6.54
C LEU A 71 -18.53 16.62 5.47
N LEU A 72 -17.44 17.36 5.49
CA LEU A 72 -16.29 17.21 4.62
C LEU A 72 -15.09 16.62 5.38
N ALA A 73 -14.16 16.04 4.62
CA ALA A 73 -12.89 15.58 5.14
C ALA A 73 -11.74 15.93 4.19
N LEU A 74 -10.56 16.15 4.73
CA LEU A 74 -9.33 16.15 3.94
C LEU A 74 -9.01 14.71 3.54
N ARG A 75 -8.69 14.48 2.26
CA ARG A 75 -8.31 13.17 1.76
C ARG A 75 -7.09 12.63 2.51
N SER A 76 -7.16 11.40 2.95
CA SER A 76 -6.08 10.70 3.67
C SER A 76 -5.16 9.90 2.74
N GLU A 77 -5.57 9.73 1.48
CA GLU A 77 -4.88 9.00 0.40
C GLU A 77 -5.53 9.36 -0.94
N MET A 78 -5.09 8.78 -2.06
CA MET A 78 -5.55 9.15 -3.39
C MET A 78 -6.43 8.10 -4.07
N THR A 79 -6.36 6.84 -3.67
CA THR A 79 -7.06 5.73 -4.35
C THR A 79 -8.58 5.90 -4.32
N VAL A 80 -9.17 6.17 -3.14
CA VAL A 80 -10.62 6.38 -3.01
C VAL A 80 -11.11 7.60 -3.81
N PRO A 81 -10.47 8.79 -3.76
CA PRO A 81 -10.79 9.93 -4.63
C PRO A 81 -10.71 9.59 -6.13
N ILE A 82 -9.73 8.78 -6.56
CA ILE A 82 -9.59 8.38 -7.97
C ILE A 82 -10.66 7.36 -8.36
N ALA A 83 -10.97 6.38 -7.50
CA ALA A 83 -12.09 5.46 -7.73
C ALA A 83 -13.42 6.22 -7.93
N ARG A 84 -13.72 7.21 -7.07
CA ARG A 84 -14.87 8.12 -7.25
C ARG A 84 -14.78 8.89 -8.57
N LEU A 85 -13.59 9.40 -8.95
CA LEU A 85 -13.39 10.12 -10.20
C LEU A 85 -13.73 9.23 -11.40
N VAL A 86 -13.23 7.99 -11.41
CA VAL A 86 -13.52 7.01 -12.47
C VAL A 86 -15.01 6.73 -12.55
N ALA A 87 -15.66 6.44 -11.43
CA ALA A 87 -17.10 6.18 -11.40
C ALA A 87 -17.96 7.36 -11.90
N THR A 88 -17.50 8.59 -11.70
CA THR A 88 -18.29 9.78 -12.04
C THR A 88 -17.93 10.41 -13.39
N ARG A 89 -16.68 10.25 -13.86
CA ARG A 89 -16.19 10.96 -15.06
C ARG A 89 -15.81 10.01 -16.19
N TYR A 90 -15.43 8.76 -15.87
CA TYR A 90 -14.98 7.76 -16.83
C TYR A 90 -15.97 6.63 -17.05
N ALA A 91 -17.17 6.69 -16.44
CA ALA A 91 -18.19 5.62 -16.54
C ALA A 91 -18.58 5.25 -17.99
N GLN A 92 -18.38 6.14 -18.98
CA GLN A 92 -18.65 5.89 -20.40
C GLN A 92 -17.37 5.71 -21.23
N VAL A 93 -16.21 5.74 -20.59
CA VAL A 93 -14.92 5.54 -21.27
C VAL A 93 -14.51 4.07 -21.16
N GLN A 94 -14.03 3.49 -22.25
CA GLN A 94 -13.60 2.08 -22.22
C GLN A 94 -12.34 1.90 -21.37
N PRO A 95 -12.31 0.93 -20.44
CA PRO A 95 -11.11 0.58 -19.71
C PRO A 95 -10.07 -0.11 -20.65
N PRO A 96 -8.80 -0.25 -20.24
CA PRO A 96 -8.27 0.11 -18.92
C PRO A 96 -7.96 1.61 -18.79
N HIS A 97 -8.19 2.16 -17.59
CA HIS A 97 -7.83 3.53 -17.23
C HIS A 97 -6.48 3.51 -16.53
N ARG A 98 -5.49 4.17 -17.15
CA ARG A 98 -4.15 4.39 -16.59
C ARG A 98 -4.06 5.81 -16.06
N LEU A 99 -4.12 5.97 -14.75
CA LEU A 99 -4.14 7.26 -14.09
C LEU A 99 -2.95 7.39 -13.16
N CYS A 100 -2.29 8.54 -13.15
CA CYS A 100 -1.25 8.84 -12.18
C CYS A 100 -1.53 10.16 -11.47
N TYR A 101 -0.82 10.39 -10.38
CA TYR A 101 -1.02 11.58 -9.57
C TYR A 101 0.23 12.00 -8.81
N LEU A 102 0.26 13.30 -8.51
CA LEU A 102 1.19 13.92 -7.58
C LEU A 102 0.38 14.83 -6.64
N ALA A 103 0.12 14.39 -5.43
CA ALA A 103 -0.88 15.05 -4.59
C ALA A 103 -0.58 14.97 -3.10
N GLY A 104 -0.95 16.03 -2.36
CA GLY A 104 -0.94 16.05 -0.90
C GLY A 104 -2.01 15.15 -0.30
N ALA A 105 -1.66 14.42 0.75
CA ALA A 105 -2.58 13.67 1.60
C ALA A 105 -2.38 14.07 3.07
N TYR A 106 -3.43 13.89 3.88
CA TYR A 106 -3.53 14.46 5.21
C TYR A 106 -4.05 13.43 6.21
N ARG A 107 -3.28 13.14 7.26
CA ARG A 107 -3.69 12.19 8.31
C ARG A 107 -3.49 12.78 9.69
N PRO A 108 -4.47 12.70 10.59
CA PRO A 108 -4.22 12.89 12.01
C PRO A 108 -3.25 11.80 12.49
N VAL A 109 -2.14 12.21 13.04
CA VAL A 109 -1.09 11.30 13.53
C VAL A 109 -0.74 11.61 14.96
N SER A 110 -0.25 10.62 15.69
CA SER A 110 0.35 10.85 17.01
C SER A 110 1.71 11.51 16.86
N PRO A 111 1.94 12.72 17.39
CA PRO A 111 3.20 13.44 17.23
C PRO A 111 4.43 12.69 17.77
N GLN A 112 4.21 11.70 18.63
CA GLN A 112 5.27 10.93 19.30
C GLN A 112 5.97 9.91 18.39
N ARG A 113 5.42 9.62 17.20
CA ARG A 113 5.95 8.60 16.27
C ARG A 113 6.76 9.18 15.10
N GLY A 114 7.02 10.49 15.06
CA GLY A 114 7.71 11.11 13.92
C GLY A 114 6.90 11.10 12.60
N GLU A 115 5.62 10.76 12.67
CA GLU A 115 4.72 10.72 11.52
C GLU A 115 4.33 12.13 11.07
N ARG A 116 4.11 12.29 9.77
CA ARG A 116 3.69 13.55 9.19
C ARG A 116 2.18 13.62 9.04
N ARG A 117 1.61 14.79 9.35
CA ARG A 117 0.19 15.10 9.15
C ARG A 117 -0.15 15.47 7.72
N GLU A 118 0.83 15.99 7.00
CA GLU A 118 0.76 16.35 5.61
C GLU A 118 1.96 15.74 4.90
N PHE A 119 1.71 15.03 3.81
CA PHE A 119 2.74 14.39 3.01
C PHE A 119 2.34 14.38 1.54
N LEU A 120 3.33 14.37 0.66
CA LEU A 120 3.14 14.35 -0.77
C LEU A 120 3.26 12.92 -1.28
N GLN A 121 2.25 12.45 -1.99
CA GLN A 121 2.24 11.15 -2.65
C GLN A 121 2.41 11.29 -4.15
N ALA A 122 3.19 10.38 -4.75
CA ALA A 122 3.16 10.08 -6.18
C ALA A 122 2.73 8.63 -6.36
N GLY A 123 1.85 8.36 -7.32
CA GLY A 123 1.37 7.00 -7.52
C GLY A 123 0.63 6.82 -8.84
N VAL A 124 0.28 5.57 -9.10
CA VAL A 124 -0.51 5.16 -10.27
C VAL A 124 -1.69 4.31 -9.83
N GLU A 125 -2.77 4.41 -10.59
CA GLU A 125 -3.97 3.59 -10.47
C GLU A 125 -4.31 3.03 -11.84
N LEU A 126 -4.33 1.71 -11.97
CA LEU A 126 -4.69 0.95 -13.16
C LEU A 126 -6.03 0.27 -12.93
N ILE A 127 -7.07 0.73 -13.62
CA ILE A 127 -8.45 0.31 -13.38
C ILE A 127 -9.02 -0.31 -14.64
N GLY A 128 -9.55 -1.54 -14.53
CA GLY A 128 -10.16 -2.30 -15.62
C GLY A 128 -9.18 -3.04 -16.53
N ALA A 129 -7.93 -3.26 -16.10
CA ALA A 129 -7.01 -4.18 -16.75
C ALA A 129 -7.30 -5.62 -16.28
N PRO A 130 -6.99 -6.66 -17.10
CA PRO A 130 -7.05 -8.05 -16.64
C PRO A 130 -6.26 -8.25 -15.35
N GLU A 131 -6.78 -9.10 -14.46
CA GLU A 131 -6.29 -9.21 -13.07
C GLU A 131 -4.77 -9.41 -12.95
N ASP A 132 -4.25 -10.47 -13.56
CA ASP A 132 -2.84 -10.82 -13.44
C ASP A 132 -1.95 -9.80 -14.17
N GLU A 133 -2.36 -9.38 -15.38
CA GLU A 133 -1.62 -8.40 -16.18
C GLU A 133 -1.55 -7.04 -15.47
N GLY A 134 -2.64 -6.61 -14.84
CA GLY A 134 -2.71 -5.33 -14.11
C GLY A 134 -1.73 -5.29 -12.93
N THR A 135 -1.64 -6.36 -12.15
CA THR A 135 -0.71 -6.45 -11.02
C THR A 135 0.75 -6.44 -11.49
N VAL A 136 1.06 -7.20 -12.54
CA VAL A 136 2.41 -7.25 -13.14
C VAL A 136 2.81 -5.90 -13.72
N GLU A 137 1.89 -5.20 -14.43
CA GLU A 137 2.13 -3.86 -14.95
C GLU A 137 2.44 -2.86 -13.82
N VAL A 138 1.67 -2.89 -12.74
CA VAL A 138 1.86 -2.00 -11.59
C VAL A 138 3.24 -2.22 -10.92
N ILE A 139 3.68 -3.47 -10.77
CA ILE A 139 5.01 -3.80 -10.23
C ILE A 139 6.12 -3.30 -11.17
N ASP A 140 5.98 -3.48 -12.48
CA ASP A 140 6.97 -3.06 -13.47
C ASP A 140 7.09 -1.51 -13.54
N VAL A 141 5.97 -0.80 -13.40
CA VAL A 141 5.97 0.66 -13.29
C VAL A 141 6.60 1.12 -11.97
N LEU A 142 6.30 0.45 -10.87
CA LEU A 142 6.88 0.75 -9.55
C LEU A 142 8.39 0.59 -9.57
N GLU A 143 8.89 -0.50 -10.13
CA GLU A 143 10.33 -0.76 -10.26
C GLU A 143 11.01 0.36 -11.05
N THR A 144 10.46 0.70 -12.23
CA THR A 144 10.98 1.80 -13.06
C THR A 144 10.97 3.14 -12.31
N ALA A 145 9.94 3.36 -11.47
CA ALA A 145 9.84 4.56 -10.64
C ALA A 145 10.91 4.59 -9.53
N LEU A 146 11.24 3.44 -8.94
CA LEU A 146 12.32 3.33 -7.94
C LEU A 146 13.68 3.57 -8.57
N ASP A 147 13.92 3.11 -9.79
CA ASP A 147 15.14 3.41 -10.54
C ASP A 147 15.25 4.90 -10.88
N ALA A 148 14.17 5.51 -11.37
CA ALA A 148 14.14 6.96 -11.63
C ALA A 148 14.29 7.80 -10.35
N ALA A 149 13.90 7.25 -9.22
CA ALA A 149 14.15 7.83 -7.90
C ALA A 149 15.56 7.53 -7.36
N GLU A 150 16.46 6.93 -8.14
CA GLU A 150 17.84 6.58 -7.74
C GLU A 150 17.90 5.72 -6.45
N LEU A 151 16.91 4.86 -6.23
CA LEU A 151 16.85 3.94 -5.09
C LEU A 151 17.32 2.55 -5.49
N GLY A 152 18.64 2.35 -5.49
CA GLY A 152 19.27 1.10 -5.93
C GLY A 152 19.04 -0.08 -4.98
N SER A 153 18.86 0.19 -3.70
CA SER A 153 18.70 -0.82 -2.63
C SER A 153 17.24 -1.08 -2.24
N ALA A 154 16.30 -0.34 -2.82
CA ALA A 154 14.88 -0.50 -2.47
C ALA A 154 14.35 -1.88 -2.86
N VAL A 155 13.51 -2.45 -2.00
CA VAL A 155 12.90 -3.76 -2.11
C VAL A 155 11.39 -3.61 -2.19
N ILE A 156 10.76 -4.47 -3.01
CA ILE A 156 9.31 -4.59 -3.13
C ILE A 156 8.89 -5.86 -2.38
N GLY A 157 8.35 -5.69 -1.18
CA GLY A 157 7.67 -6.77 -0.46
C GLY A 157 6.37 -7.12 -1.17
N LEU A 158 6.17 -8.38 -1.52
CA LEU A 158 4.95 -8.88 -2.16
C LEU A 158 4.27 -9.89 -1.24
N GLY A 159 3.05 -9.60 -0.84
CA GLY A 159 2.20 -10.43 0.00
C GLY A 159 0.81 -10.60 -0.58
N ASP A 160 -0.09 -11.14 0.22
CA ASP A 160 -1.48 -11.41 -0.17
C ASP A 160 -2.44 -10.99 0.96
N ALA A 161 -3.35 -10.05 0.66
CA ALA A 161 -4.29 -9.47 1.63
C ALA A 161 -5.35 -10.47 2.11
N ASP A 162 -5.68 -11.46 1.28
CA ASP A 162 -6.72 -12.44 1.60
C ASP A 162 -6.18 -13.61 2.43
N LEU A 163 -4.86 -13.82 2.42
CA LEU A 163 -4.22 -14.95 3.08
C LEU A 163 -4.74 -15.21 4.50
N TYR A 164 -4.60 -14.23 5.39
CA TYR A 164 -4.99 -14.43 6.78
C TYR A 164 -6.49 -14.38 7.00
N ARG A 165 -7.24 -13.66 6.18
CA ARG A 165 -8.70 -13.68 6.22
C ARG A 165 -9.23 -15.09 5.93
N ASP A 166 -8.74 -15.69 4.83
CA ASP A 166 -9.10 -17.05 4.42
C ASP A 166 -8.58 -18.11 5.42
N LEU A 167 -7.34 -17.96 5.89
CA LEU A 167 -6.75 -18.87 6.87
C LEU A 167 -7.53 -18.92 8.18
N LEU A 168 -7.96 -17.76 8.69
CA LEU A 168 -8.76 -17.69 9.91
C LEU A 168 -10.16 -18.29 9.73
N VAL A 169 -10.73 -18.22 8.52
CA VAL A 169 -11.97 -18.94 8.17
C VAL A 169 -11.73 -20.45 8.18
N GLU A 170 -10.67 -20.91 7.54
CA GLU A 170 -10.30 -22.33 7.46
C GLU A 170 -10.01 -22.91 8.86
N LEU A 171 -9.38 -22.14 9.75
CA LEU A 171 -9.14 -22.50 11.15
C LEU A 171 -10.39 -22.43 12.05
N GLY A 172 -11.55 -22.03 11.51
CA GLY A 172 -12.80 -21.94 12.26
C GLY A 172 -12.88 -20.78 13.25
N VAL A 173 -12.01 -19.76 13.10
CA VAL A 173 -12.04 -18.57 13.97
C VAL A 173 -13.32 -17.77 13.71
N GLU A 174 -14.09 -17.51 14.76
CA GLU A 174 -15.33 -16.73 14.68
C GLU A 174 -15.07 -15.31 14.17
N GLU A 175 -15.99 -14.78 13.34
CA GLU A 175 -15.87 -13.47 12.69
C GLU A 175 -15.49 -12.33 13.66
N LYS A 176 -16.14 -12.30 14.83
CA LYS A 176 -15.87 -11.28 15.87
C LYS A 176 -14.43 -11.30 16.45
N ALA A 177 -13.73 -12.44 16.34
CA ALA A 177 -12.35 -12.58 16.81
C ALA A 177 -11.33 -12.27 15.72
N ARG A 178 -11.71 -12.36 14.43
CA ARG A 178 -10.78 -12.18 13.30
C ARG A 178 -10.16 -10.78 13.28
N ASP A 179 -10.94 -9.73 13.52
CA ASP A 179 -10.45 -8.35 13.54
C ASP A 179 -9.33 -8.17 14.57
N SER A 180 -9.47 -8.78 15.76
CA SER A 180 -8.44 -8.72 16.80
C SER A 180 -7.16 -9.44 16.38
N VAL A 181 -7.28 -10.65 15.81
CA VAL A 181 -6.15 -11.41 15.31
C VAL A 181 -5.43 -10.66 14.19
N LEU A 182 -6.15 -10.11 13.21
CA LEU A 182 -5.57 -9.32 12.12
C LEU A 182 -4.87 -8.06 12.63
N ALA A 183 -5.42 -7.40 13.65
CA ALA A 183 -4.79 -6.23 14.28
C ALA A 183 -3.46 -6.59 14.97
N ARG A 184 -3.34 -7.78 15.59
CA ARG A 184 -2.07 -8.26 16.17
C ARG A 184 -1.04 -8.57 15.08
N LEU A 185 -1.47 -9.23 14.00
CA LEU A 185 -0.61 -9.48 12.83
C LEU A 185 -0.08 -8.17 12.23
N ALA A 186 -0.96 -7.20 11.98
CA ALA A 186 -0.58 -5.89 11.43
C ALA A 186 0.38 -5.11 12.35
N ALA A 187 0.24 -5.29 13.67
CA ALA A 187 1.14 -4.70 14.67
C ALA A 187 2.45 -5.49 14.87
N HIS A 188 2.64 -6.63 14.20
CA HIS A 188 3.72 -7.59 14.44
C HIS A 188 3.84 -8.02 15.92
N ASP A 189 2.70 -8.04 16.63
CA ASP A 189 2.61 -8.45 18.03
C ASP A 189 2.43 -9.98 18.11
N LEU A 190 3.53 -10.72 18.01
CA LEU A 190 3.51 -12.18 17.98
C LEU A 190 2.97 -12.78 19.28
N VAL A 191 3.24 -12.15 20.43
CA VAL A 191 2.73 -12.62 21.74
C VAL A 191 1.22 -12.41 21.82
N GLY A 192 0.74 -11.25 21.39
CA GLY A 192 -0.70 -10.98 21.30
C GLY A 192 -1.39 -11.87 20.27
N LEU A 193 -0.75 -12.16 19.14
CA LEU A 193 -1.26 -13.06 18.10
C LEU A 193 -1.45 -14.48 18.64
N GLU A 194 -0.44 -15.03 19.32
CA GLU A 194 -0.51 -16.33 19.98
C GLU A 194 -1.69 -16.40 20.96
N ALA A 195 -1.81 -15.39 21.84
CA ALA A 195 -2.87 -15.33 22.82
C ALA A 195 -4.29 -15.25 22.20
N GLU A 196 -4.46 -14.43 21.14
CA GLU A 196 -5.76 -14.28 20.45
C GLU A 196 -6.16 -15.57 19.71
N LEU A 197 -5.22 -16.22 19.02
CA LEU A 197 -5.48 -17.50 18.34
C LEU A 197 -5.84 -18.61 19.34
N ALA A 198 -5.11 -18.72 20.45
CA ALA A 198 -5.42 -19.68 21.51
C ALA A 198 -6.80 -19.40 22.15
N ALA A 199 -7.11 -18.13 22.41
CA ALA A 199 -8.42 -17.73 22.95
C ALA A 199 -9.58 -18.00 21.95
N ALA A 200 -9.29 -17.98 20.64
CA ALA A 200 -10.23 -18.36 19.58
C ALA A 200 -10.39 -19.89 19.42
N GLY A 201 -9.67 -20.70 20.21
CA GLY A 201 -9.76 -22.16 20.19
C GLY A 201 -8.92 -22.85 19.10
N VAL A 202 -7.97 -22.13 18.50
CA VAL A 202 -7.01 -22.70 17.54
C VAL A 202 -6.03 -23.60 18.29
N GLY A 203 -5.74 -24.79 17.75
CA GLY A 203 -4.84 -25.76 18.39
C GLY A 203 -3.38 -25.29 18.37
N ASP A 204 -2.58 -25.72 19.36
CA ASP A 204 -1.20 -25.27 19.56
C ASP A 204 -0.31 -25.44 18.33
N GLU A 205 -0.47 -26.53 17.58
CA GLU A 205 0.28 -26.80 16.35
C GLU A 205 -0.06 -25.78 15.26
N GLN A 206 -1.34 -25.46 15.10
CA GLN A 206 -1.82 -24.47 14.13
C GLN A 206 -1.40 -23.05 14.52
N VAL A 207 -1.42 -22.72 15.82
CA VAL A 207 -0.90 -21.46 16.34
C VAL A 207 0.57 -21.29 16.01
N ALA A 208 1.40 -22.31 16.28
CA ALA A 208 2.82 -22.29 15.94
C ALA A 208 3.07 -22.14 14.43
N ALA A 209 2.26 -22.79 13.60
CA ALA A 209 2.31 -22.66 12.15
C ALA A 209 1.96 -21.25 11.69
N CYS A 210 0.90 -20.63 12.22
CA CYS A 210 0.55 -19.22 11.93
C CYS A 210 1.65 -18.24 12.32
N LEU A 211 2.27 -18.41 13.49
CA LEU A 211 3.41 -17.60 13.93
C LEU A 211 4.61 -17.73 13.00
N SER A 212 4.95 -18.96 12.59
CA SER A 212 6.02 -19.22 11.63
C SER A 212 5.74 -18.58 10.27
N LEU A 213 4.51 -18.73 9.76
CA LEU A 213 4.07 -18.13 8.50
C LEU A 213 4.18 -16.61 8.51
N SER A 214 3.77 -15.95 9.60
CA SER A 214 3.83 -14.50 9.73
C SER A 214 5.25 -13.90 9.72
N GLN A 215 6.26 -14.74 9.88
CA GLN A 215 7.67 -14.36 9.83
C GLN A 215 8.36 -14.85 8.54
N LEU A 216 7.63 -15.54 7.67
CA LEU A 216 8.19 -16.13 6.46
C LEU A 216 8.40 -15.06 5.38
N ARG A 217 9.67 -14.72 5.13
CA ARG A 217 10.11 -13.73 4.15
C ARG A 217 11.31 -14.21 3.38
N GLY A 218 11.44 -13.77 2.12
CA GLY A 218 12.61 -14.08 1.31
C GLY A 218 12.35 -14.06 -0.19
N GLY A 219 13.26 -14.69 -0.93
CA GLY A 219 13.14 -14.89 -2.36
C GLY A 219 12.12 -15.98 -2.72
N PRO A 220 12.16 -16.46 -3.99
CA PRO A 220 11.19 -17.46 -4.47
C PRO A 220 11.16 -18.77 -3.68
N GLU A 221 12.23 -19.11 -2.96
CA GLU A 221 12.32 -20.30 -2.14
C GLU A 221 11.31 -20.36 -0.99
N VAL A 222 10.79 -19.20 -0.56
CA VAL A 222 9.79 -19.17 0.52
C VAL A 222 8.39 -19.57 0.04
N LEU A 223 8.13 -19.52 -1.26
CA LEU A 223 6.84 -19.97 -1.83
C LEU A 223 6.62 -21.46 -1.59
N GLU A 224 7.64 -22.29 -1.80
CA GLU A 224 7.57 -23.74 -1.52
C GLU A 224 7.43 -23.99 0.00
N ARG A 225 8.19 -23.27 0.81
CA ARG A 225 8.10 -23.37 2.27
C ARG A 225 6.72 -22.97 2.78
N ALA A 226 6.08 -21.98 2.16
CA ALA A 226 4.71 -21.63 2.51
C ALA A 226 3.73 -22.76 2.19
N ARG A 227 3.89 -23.45 1.04
CA ARG A 227 3.05 -24.61 0.69
C ARG A 227 3.18 -25.76 1.69
N GLU A 228 4.34 -25.95 2.31
CA GLU A 228 4.54 -26.95 3.37
C GLU A 228 3.65 -26.72 4.62
N HIS A 229 3.09 -25.52 4.77
CA HIS A 229 2.11 -25.22 5.83
C HIS A 229 0.86 -26.11 5.73
N GLY A 230 0.47 -26.51 4.53
CA GLY A 230 -0.59 -27.47 4.27
C GLY A 230 -2.02 -26.90 4.33
N ALA A 231 -2.23 -25.64 4.75
CA ALA A 231 -3.54 -24.98 4.69
C ALA A 231 -3.87 -24.56 3.25
N GLU A 232 -5.13 -24.74 2.82
CA GLU A 232 -5.56 -24.38 1.46
C GLU A 232 -5.43 -22.88 1.20
N ALA A 233 -5.73 -22.04 2.18
CA ALA A 233 -5.58 -20.59 2.08
C ALA A 233 -4.14 -20.19 1.77
N VAL A 234 -3.16 -20.82 2.42
CA VAL A 234 -1.74 -20.58 2.19
C VAL A 234 -1.31 -21.05 0.81
N GLY A 235 -1.80 -22.23 0.37
CA GLY A 235 -1.55 -22.76 -0.97
C GLY A 235 -2.06 -21.80 -2.05
N ARG A 236 -3.31 -21.33 -1.94
CA ARG A 236 -3.88 -20.35 -2.89
C ARG A 236 -3.09 -19.05 -2.97
N ALA A 237 -2.68 -18.50 -1.82
CA ALA A 237 -1.84 -17.29 -1.78
C ALA A 237 -0.48 -17.54 -2.45
N ALA A 238 0.20 -18.64 -2.13
CA ALA A 238 1.48 -19.01 -2.74
C ALA A 238 1.36 -19.19 -4.27
N ASP A 239 0.26 -19.77 -4.76
CA ASP A 239 0.03 -19.95 -6.19
C ASP A 239 -0.21 -18.62 -6.91
N ARG A 240 -1.00 -17.70 -6.33
CA ARG A 240 -1.17 -16.34 -6.89
C ARG A 240 0.17 -15.59 -6.97
N LEU A 241 0.95 -15.60 -5.89
CA LEU A 241 2.24 -14.93 -5.83
C LEU A 241 3.26 -15.57 -6.80
N THR A 242 3.23 -16.90 -6.97
CA THR A 242 4.05 -17.61 -7.96
C THR A 242 3.69 -17.17 -9.39
N GLY A 243 2.40 -17.11 -9.73
CA GLY A 243 1.94 -16.68 -11.05
C GLY A 243 2.39 -15.27 -11.40
N ILE A 244 2.32 -14.33 -10.45
CA ILE A 244 2.80 -12.96 -10.63
C ILE A 244 4.32 -12.95 -10.87
N TYR A 245 5.07 -13.69 -10.06
CA TYR A 245 6.54 -13.76 -10.17
C TYR A 245 6.98 -14.35 -11.51
N GLU A 246 6.34 -15.43 -11.96
CA GLU A 246 6.58 -16.05 -13.26
C GLU A 246 6.24 -15.09 -14.40
N ALA A 247 5.13 -14.34 -14.29
CA ALA A 247 4.74 -13.34 -15.29
C ALA A 247 5.68 -12.12 -15.32
N LEU A 248 6.29 -11.75 -14.21
CA LEU A 248 7.40 -10.77 -14.18
C LEU A 248 8.63 -11.30 -14.93
N GLY A 249 8.91 -12.60 -14.84
CA GLY A 249 9.96 -13.28 -15.58
C GLY A 249 11.34 -12.66 -15.36
N SER A 250 12.01 -12.26 -16.48
CA SER A 250 13.32 -11.62 -16.44
C SER A 250 13.28 -10.09 -16.35
N ARG A 251 12.12 -9.48 -16.10
CA ARG A 251 12.00 -8.04 -15.93
C ARG A 251 12.79 -7.59 -14.69
N PRO A 252 13.35 -6.37 -14.71
CA PRO A 252 14.09 -5.85 -13.56
C PRO A 252 13.30 -5.88 -12.25
N GLY A 253 11.98 -5.64 -12.30
CA GLY A 253 11.09 -5.70 -11.16
C GLY A 253 11.13 -7.02 -10.38
N ALA A 254 11.33 -8.15 -11.07
CA ALA A 254 11.44 -9.45 -10.42
C ALA A 254 12.63 -9.56 -9.45
N GLN A 255 13.73 -8.83 -9.71
CA GLN A 255 14.93 -8.85 -8.87
C GLN A 255 14.76 -8.09 -7.55
N ARG A 256 13.81 -7.13 -7.51
CA ARG A 256 13.49 -6.34 -6.31
C ARG A 256 12.41 -6.98 -5.44
N VAL A 257 11.70 -7.99 -5.97
CA VAL A 257 10.61 -8.64 -5.25
C VAL A 257 11.16 -9.56 -4.15
N GLN A 258 10.64 -9.37 -2.96
CA GLN A 258 10.75 -10.31 -1.84
C GLN A 258 9.34 -10.68 -1.39
N PHE A 259 9.09 -11.97 -1.24
CA PHE A 259 7.81 -12.44 -0.71
C PHE A 259 7.76 -12.23 0.80
N ASP A 260 6.63 -11.76 1.29
CA ASP A 260 6.38 -11.54 2.71
C ASP A 260 4.99 -12.06 3.08
N PHE A 261 4.95 -13.24 3.68
CA PHE A 261 3.72 -13.87 4.15
C PHE A 261 3.17 -13.23 5.43
N GLY A 262 3.94 -12.36 6.07
CA GLY A 262 3.49 -11.54 7.20
C GLY A 262 2.97 -10.16 6.81
N LEU A 263 2.99 -9.83 5.52
CA LEU A 263 2.58 -8.52 5.06
C LEU A 263 1.07 -8.33 5.19
N LEU A 264 0.68 -7.35 5.98
CA LEU A 264 -0.69 -6.86 6.10
C LEU A 264 -0.71 -5.35 5.98
N ARG A 265 -1.70 -4.83 5.31
CA ARG A 265 -1.90 -3.39 5.18
C ARG A 265 -3.17 -2.96 5.89
N ASP A 266 -3.10 -1.79 6.53
CA ASP A 266 -4.22 -1.21 7.30
C ASP A 266 -5.45 -0.84 6.45
N LEU A 267 -5.35 -0.91 5.12
CA LEU A 267 -6.43 -0.57 4.20
C LEU A 267 -7.29 -1.80 3.90
N SER A 268 -8.52 -1.77 4.35
CA SER A 268 -9.46 -2.90 4.27
C SER A 268 -9.99 -3.19 2.87
N TYR A 269 -9.77 -2.29 1.92
CA TYR A 269 -10.22 -2.47 0.53
C TYR A 269 -9.28 -3.34 -0.32
N TYR A 270 -8.09 -3.68 0.17
CA TYR A 270 -7.19 -4.57 -0.57
C TYR A 270 -7.73 -6.00 -0.61
N ASN A 271 -7.57 -6.63 -1.78
CA ASN A 271 -7.83 -8.03 -2.03
C ASN A 271 -6.69 -8.64 -2.85
N GLY A 272 -6.36 -9.92 -2.60
CA GLY A 272 -5.26 -10.60 -3.29
C GLY A 272 -3.89 -9.93 -3.09
N PRO A 273 -3.09 -9.76 -4.16
CA PRO A 273 -1.72 -9.26 -4.05
C PRO A 273 -1.61 -7.85 -3.48
N ILE A 274 -0.73 -7.68 -2.49
CA ILE A 274 -0.37 -6.41 -1.88
C ILE A 274 1.13 -6.16 -1.94
N LEU A 275 1.49 -4.88 -1.98
CA LEU A 275 2.86 -4.41 -2.16
C LEU A 275 3.26 -3.49 -1.01
N GLU A 276 4.50 -3.61 -0.57
CA GLU A 276 5.15 -2.66 0.32
C GLU A 276 6.56 -2.34 -0.17
N VAL A 277 6.90 -1.07 -0.23
CA VAL A 277 8.23 -0.62 -0.66
C VAL A 277 9.01 -0.17 0.55
N TYR A 278 10.17 -0.73 0.74
CA TYR A 278 11.10 -0.32 1.79
C TYR A 278 12.53 -0.25 1.29
N ASP A 279 13.33 0.54 1.95
CA ASP A 279 14.76 0.64 1.71
C ASP A 279 15.53 0.25 2.97
N PRO A 280 16.52 -0.67 2.87
CA PRO A 280 17.32 -1.07 4.03
C PRO A 280 18.12 0.06 4.68
N ALA A 281 18.31 1.20 3.96
CA ALA A 281 18.95 2.38 4.52
C ALA A 281 18.03 3.16 5.47
N LEU A 282 16.72 3.00 5.31
CA LEU A 282 15.71 3.72 6.06
C LEU A 282 14.81 2.73 6.81
N GLY A 283 14.67 2.85 8.12
CA GLY A 283 13.82 1.96 8.91
C GLY A 283 12.30 2.18 8.74
N HIS A 284 11.85 2.75 7.60
CA HIS A 284 10.47 3.10 7.33
C HIS A 284 10.04 2.69 5.93
N VAL A 285 8.77 2.33 5.80
CA VAL A 285 8.10 2.05 4.53
C VAL A 285 8.07 3.32 3.68
N LEU A 286 8.50 3.22 2.42
CA LEU A 286 8.52 4.31 1.45
C LEU A 286 7.16 4.50 0.77
N GLY A 287 6.39 3.43 0.68
CA GLY A 287 5.11 3.40 0.01
C GLY A 287 4.54 1.99 -0.07
N GLY A 288 3.55 1.81 -0.88
CA GLY A 288 2.97 0.49 -1.15
C GLY A 288 1.68 0.58 -1.93
N GLY A 289 1.09 -0.56 -2.19
CA GLY A 289 -0.06 -0.69 -3.05
C GLY A 289 -0.68 -2.08 -3.00
N GLY A 290 -1.35 -2.44 -4.08
CA GLY A 290 -1.97 -3.76 -4.23
C GLY A 290 -3.22 -3.69 -5.09
N ARG A 291 -3.97 -4.79 -5.08
CA ARG A 291 -5.29 -4.89 -5.74
C ARG A 291 -6.39 -4.40 -4.80
N TYR A 292 -7.43 -3.79 -5.40
CA TYR A 292 -8.56 -3.23 -4.65
C TYR A 292 -9.87 -3.26 -5.46
N ASP A 293 -10.20 -4.40 -6.06
CA ASP A 293 -11.37 -4.57 -6.93
C ASP A 293 -12.67 -4.23 -6.19
N GLY A 294 -12.83 -4.69 -4.94
CA GLY A 294 -13.98 -4.40 -4.10
C GLY A 294 -14.22 -2.90 -3.83
N LEU A 295 -13.18 -2.06 -3.95
CA LEU A 295 -13.37 -0.62 -3.88
C LEU A 295 -14.12 -0.09 -5.11
N MET A 296 -13.87 -0.65 -6.30
CA MET A 296 -14.59 -0.26 -7.52
C MET A 296 -16.06 -0.68 -7.46
N GLU A 297 -16.34 -1.86 -6.92
CA GLU A 297 -17.72 -2.36 -6.70
C GLU A 297 -18.51 -1.41 -5.78
N ARG A 298 -17.88 -0.89 -4.73
CA ARG A 298 -18.48 0.12 -3.84
C ARG A 298 -18.94 1.38 -4.59
N PHE A 299 -18.26 1.75 -5.68
CA PHE A 299 -18.65 2.85 -6.56
C PHE A 299 -19.55 2.42 -7.73
N GLY A 300 -20.05 1.16 -7.73
CA GLY A 300 -20.96 0.62 -8.72
C GLY A 300 -20.31 0.19 -10.03
N LEU A 301 -19.00 -0.08 -10.02
CA LEU A 301 -18.23 -0.51 -11.17
C LEU A 301 -17.66 -1.93 -10.92
N ASP A 302 -17.97 -2.85 -11.80
CA ASP A 302 -17.36 -4.19 -11.83
C ASP A 302 -16.08 -4.15 -12.65
N LEU A 303 -15.03 -3.59 -12.04
CA LEU A 303 -13.71 -3.40 -12.65
C LEU A 303 -12.61 -3.84 -11.68
N SER A 304 -11.67 -4.62 -12.20
CA SER A 304 -10.43 -4.91 -11.50
C SER A 304 -9.61 -3.62 -11.32
N ALA A 305 -8.89 -3.51 -10.22
CA ALA A 305 -8.08 -2.34 -9.93
C ALA A 305 -6.82 -2.68 -9.14
N ALA A 306 -5.70 -2.07 -9.53
CA ALA A 306 -4.44 -2.18 -8.82
C ALA A 306 -3.67 -0.85 -8.92
N GLY A 307 -2.87 -0.53 -7.91
CA GLY A 307 -2.09 0.70 -7.90
C GLY A 307 -1.05 0.72 -6.80
N PHE A 308 -0.25 1.77 -6.79
CA PHE A 308 0.68 2.05 -5.69
C PHE A 308 0.81 3.55 -5.43
N ALA A 309 1.26 3.88 -4.22
CA ALA A 309 1.63 5.22 -3.80
C ALA A 309 3.00 5.23 -3.11
N LEU A 310 3.83 6.21 -3.44
CA LEU A 310 5.11 6.50 -2.78
C LEU A 310 4.99 7.81 -1.99
N ASP A 311 5.46 7.83 -0.73
CA ASP A 311 5.65 9.05 0.06
C ASP A 311 6.95 9.74 -0.38
N LEU A 312 6.83 10.85 -1.09
CA LEU A 312 7.99 11.55 -1.67
C LEU A 312 8.96 12.10 -0.61
N GLY A 313 8.48 12.42 0.57
CA GLY A 313 9.35 12.85 1.64
C GLY A 313 10.20 11.70 2.19
N ARG A 314 9.64 10.49 2.26
CA ARG A 314 10.39 9.29 2.67
C ARG A 314 11.35 8.83 1.57
N VAL A 315 10.91 8.83 0.31
CA VAL A 315 11.77 8.54 -0.86
C VAL A 315 12.97 9.49 -0.89
N HIS A 316 12.75 10.79 -0.70
CA HIS A 316 13.84 11.77 -0.66
C HIS A 316 14.85 11.52 0.48
N VAL A 317 14.38 11.14 1.66
CA VAL A 317 15.27 10.76 2.78
C VAL A 317 16.06 9.49 2.43
N ALA A 318 15.43 8.49 1.83
CA ALA A 318 16.10 7.27 1.38
C ALA A 318 17.21 7.57 0.36
N GLN A 319 16.96 8.45 -0.63
CA GLN A 319 17.98 8.92 -1.59
C GLN A 319 19.21 9.50 -0.90
N ILE A 320 19.00 10.36 0.11
CA ILE A 320 20.10 10.97 0.88
C ILE A 320 20.91 9.89 1.60
N GLU A 321 20.24 8.95 2.25
CA GLU A 321 20.92 7.89 3.01
C GLU A 321 21.65 6.88 2.11
N GLU A 322 21.11 6.53 0.95
CA GLU A 322 21.81 5.68 -0.02
C GLU A 322 23.10 6.35 -0.54
N ARG A 323 23.02 7.63 -0.90
CA ARG A 323 24.21 8.41 -1.34
C ARG A 323 25.27 8.46 -0.25
N ARG A 324 24.91 8.76 0.99
CA ARG A 324 25.83 8.78 2.13
C ARG A 324 26.53 7.45 2.33
N ARG A 325 25.80 6.34 2.30
CA ARG A 325 26.37 4.99 2.39
C ARG A 325 27.28 4.63 1.21
N GLY A 326 26.96 5.13 0.02
CA GLY A 326 27.81 4.98 -1.16
C GLY A 326 29.15 5.70 -1.01
N GLU A 327 29.16 6.90 -0.44
CA GLU A 327 30.38 7.67 -0.17
C GLU A 327 31.25 7.04 0.94
N GLU A 328 30.65 6.50 1.99
CA GLU A 328 31.35 5.82 3.10
C GLU A 328 32.04 4.50 2.68
N ARG A 329 31.65 3.92 1.53
CA ARG A 329 32.21 2.65 1.00
C ARG A 329 33.35 2.87 -0.02
N GLN A 330 33.57 4.10 -0.46
CA GLN A 330 34.69 4.50 -1.35
C GLN A 330 35.86 5.02 -0.56
#